data_307e463488d32eed28c34dc7de9b4b8a
#
_entry.id   307e463488d32eed28c34dc7de9b4b8a
#
_cell.length_a   1.000
_cell.length_b   1.000
_cell.length_c   1.000
_cell.angle_alpha   90.00
_cell.angle_beta   90.00
_cell.angle_gamma   90.00
#
_symmetry.space_group_name_H-M   'P 1'
#
loop_
_entity.id
_entity.type
_entity.pdbx_description
1 polymer ?
#
loop_
_entity_poly.entity_id
_entity_poly.type
_entity_poly.pdbx_seq_one_letter_code
_entity_poly.pdbx_strand_id
1 'polypeptide(L)'
;MRLTTRGRYAVTALLDLALQPSEQTITLAEIAARQTISVAYLEQLFAKLKRHGLVSSVRGANGGYHLARRAEEITVLEIIEAVNETVDATRCDHKGNCQNGAMCLTHDLWQELSLHIADYLAKITLADLVARDNVQTVAIRQNTAPLDSALLSVTGI
;
A
#
# COMPACT_ATOMS: atom_id res chain seq x y z
N MET A 1 -1.80 -8.34 15.75
CA MET A 1 -1.71 -8.10 14.31
C MET A 1 -1.56 -6.60 14.08
N ARG A 2 -0.48 -6.22 13.46
CA ARG A 2 -0.21 -4.81 13.19
C ARG A 2 -0.12 -4.56 11.70
N LEU A 3 -1.25 -4.39 11.06
CA LEU A 3 -1.27 -3.73 9.77
C LEU A 3 -1.30 -2.22 10.05
N THR A 4 -0.14 -1.60 10.05
CA THR A 4 0.00 -0.18 10.41
C THR A 4 -0.43 0.73 9.26
N THR A 5 -0.46 2.02 9.52
CA THR A 5 -0.69 3.08 8.52
C THR A 5 0.24 2.94 7.32
N ARG A 6 1.48 2.51 7.54
CA ARG A 6 2.50 2.34 6.49
C ARG A 6 2.06 1.35 5.41
N GLY A 7 1.69 0.13 5.79
CA GLY A 7 1.19 -0.88 4.85
C GLY A 7 -0.11 -0.46 4.18
N ARG A 8 -1.06 0.07 4.94
CA ARG A 8 -2.35 0.55 4.42
C ARG A 8 -2.17 1.64 3.39
N TYR A 9 -1.35 2.65 3.68
CA TYR A 9 -1.11 3.76 2.77
C TYR A 9 -0.30 3.36 1.54
N ALA A 10 0.63 2.41 1.67
CA ALA A 10 1.35 1.89 0.52
C ALA A 10 0.41 1.20 -0.47
N VAL A 11 -0.51 0.37 0.01
CA VAL A 11 -1.53 -0.28 -0.84
C VAL A 11 -2.44 0.77 -1.47
N THR A 12 -2.92 1.73 -0.70
CA THR A 12 -3.78 2.82 -1.19
C THR A 12 -3.08 3.61 -2.29
N ALA A 13 -1.84 4.00 -2.08
CA ALA A 13 -1.06 4.79 -3.05
C ALA A 13 -0.78 4.04 -4.35
N LEU A 14 -0.44 2.74 -4.26
CA LEU A 14 -0.23 1.92 -5.45
C LEU A 14 -1.55 1.63 -6.19
N LEU A 15 -2.63 1.47 -5.47
CA LEU A 15 -3.95 1.33 -6.08
C LEU A 15 -4.38 2.61 -6.80
N ASP A 16 -4.12 3.78 -6.21
CA ASP A 16 -4.32 5.07 -6.89
C ASP A 16 -3.55 5.13 -8.21
N LEU A 17 -2.28 4.72 -8.18
CA LEU A 17 -1.43 4.68 -9.36
C LEU A 17 -2.00 3.72 -10.42
N ALA A 18 -2.46 2.55 -10.01
CA ALA A 18 -3.03 1.54 -10.91
C ALA A 18 -4.35 1.98 -11.56
N LEU A 19 -5.09 2.87 -10.90
CA LEU A 19 -6.36 3.42 -11.41
C LEU A 19 -6.16 4.52 -12.45
N GLN A 20 -4.97 5.08 -12.56
CA GLN A 20 -4.66 6.12 -13.56
C GLN A 20 -4.26 5.46 -14.89
N PRO A 21 -4.37 6.19 -16.01
CA PRO A 21 -3.92 5.67 -17.30
C PRO A 21 -2.45 5.27 -17.27
N SER A 22 -2.12 4.09 -17.79
CA SER A 22 -0.79 3.50 -17.71
C SER A 22 0.31 4.30 -18.40
N GLU A 23 -0.06 5.17 -19.33
CA GLU A 23 0.86 6.01 -20.09
C GLU A 23 1.19 7.33 -19.38
N GLN A 24 0.51 7.63 -18.28
CA GLN A 24 0.74 8.86 -17.53
C GLN A 24 1.64 8.61 -16.33
N THR A 25 2.53 9.57 -16.08
CA THR A 25 3.23 9.67 -14.82
C THR A 25 2.38 10.46 -13.83
N ILE A 26 2.35 10.01 -12.58
CA ILE A 26 1.54 10.61 -11.52
C ILE A 26 2.48 11.15 -10.45
N THR A 27 2.30 12.39 -10.06
CA THR A 27 3.11 13.00 -9.00
C THR A 27 2.60 12.56 -7.62
N LEU A 28 3.50 12.58 -6.64
CA LEU A 28 3.11 12.30 -5.25
C LEU A 28 2.12 13.34 -4.72
N ALA A 29 2.20 14.60 -5.20
CA ALA A 29 1.23 15.63 -4.84
C ALA A 29 -0.18 15.28 -5.30
N GLU A 30 -0.34 14.70 -6.48
CA GLU A 30 -1.65 14.25 -6.98
C GLU A 30 -2.22 13.10 -6.14
N ILE A 31 -1.38 12.12 -5.77
CA ILE A 31 -1.80 11.02 -4.90
C ILE A 31 -2.14 11.56 -3.51
N ALA A 32 -1.32 12.45 -2.96
CA ALA A 32 -1.52 13.09 -1.67
C ALA A 32 -2.88 13.79 -1.60
N ALA A 33 -3.22 14.54 -2.64
CA ALA A 33 -4.47 15.27 -2.73
C ALA A 33 -5.69 14.33 -2.80
N ARG A 34 -5.63 13.29 -3.65
CA ARG A 34 -6.73 12.33 -3.79
C ARG A 34 -6.93 11.46 -2.55
N GLN A 35 -5.85 11.01 -1.93
CA GLN A 35 -5.90 10.01 -0.86
C GLN A 35 -5.78 10.61 0.55
N THR A 36 -5.58 11.91 0.65
CA THR A 36 -5.41 12.62 1.93
C THR A 36 -4.24 12.04 2.74
N ILE A 37 -3.10 11.88 2.07
CA ILE A 37 -1.84 11.41 2.66
C ILE A 37 -0.80 12.52 2.46
N SER A 38 0.08 12.77 3.43
CA SER A 38 1.11 13.79 3.26
C SER A 38 2.13 13.40 2.19
N VAL A 39 2.59 14.38 1.41
CA VAL A 39 3.62 14.18 0.39
C VAL A 39 4.90 13.62 1.00
N ALA A 40 5.33 14.17 2.14
CA ALA A 40 6.54 13.71 2.83
C ALA A 40 6.46 12.22 3.22
N TYR A 41 5.30 11.77 3.65
CA TYR A 41 5.10 10.35 3.98
C TYR A 41 5.10 9.47 2.72
N LEU A 42 4.46 9.94 1.64
CA LEU A 42 4.49 9.23 0.35
C LEU A 42 5.91 9.12 -0.20
N GLU A 43 6.75 10.15 -0.03
CA GLU A 43 8.16 10.09 -0.45
C GLU A 43 8.90 8.94 0.24
N GLN A 44 8.67 8.76 1.54
CA GLN A 44 9.28 7.65 2.30
C GLN A 44 8.79 6.29 1.80
N LEU A 45 7.49 6.14 1.55
CA LEU A 45 6.90 4.90 1.05
C LEU A 45 7.40 4.59 -0.36
N PHE A 46 7.39 5.57 -1.26
CA PHE A 46 7.79 5.38 -2.65
C PHE A 46 9.28 5.10 -2.81
N ALA A 47 10.12 5.61 -1.93
CA ALA A 47 11.53 5.22 -1.90
C ALA A 47 11.70 3.72 -1.68
N LYS A 48 10.93 3.13 -0.78
CA LYS A 48 10.94 1.70 -0.50
C LYS A 48 10.30 0.89 -1.63
N LEU A 49 9.15 1.33 -2.13
CA LEU A 49 8.45 0.69 -3.24
C LEU A 49 9.30 0.66 -4.51
N LYS A 50 10.01 1.74 -4.80
CA LYS A 50 10.94 1.83 -5.93
C LYS A 50 12.11 0.86 -5.76
N ARG A 51 12.68 0.78 -4.56
CA ARG A 51 13.78 -0.14 -4.25
C ARG A 51 13.39 -1.60 -4.47
N HIS A 52 12.13 -1.95 -4.22
CA HIS A 52 11.59 -3.29 -4.44
C HIS A 52 11.04 -3.52 -5.85
N GLY A 53 11.23 -2.57 -6.76
CA GLY A 53 10.84 -2.73 -8.16
C GLY A 53 9.33 -2.68 -8.43
N LEU A 54 8.55 -2.09 -7.54
CA LEU A 54 7.10 -1.96 -7.70
C LEU A 54 6.70 -0.68 -8.42
N VAL A 55 7.49 0.38 -8.31
CA VAL A 55 7.27 1.65 -9.00
C VAL A 55 8.56 2.12 -9.67
N SER A 56 8.41 2.91 -10.72
CA SER A 56 9.49 3.61 -11.41
C SER A 56 9.20 5.10 -11.42
N SER A 57 10.25 5.91 -11.44
CA SER A 57 10.13 7.37 -11.49
C SER A 57 10.68 7.95 -12.79
N VAL A 58 10.06 9.02 -13.25
CA VAL A 58 10.50 9.83 -14.39
C VAL A 58 10.81 11.23 -13.88
N ARG A 59 11.98 11.76 -14.24
CA ARG A 59 12.39 13.12 -13.88
C ARG A 59 11.93 14.14 -14.92
N GLY A 60 11.80 15.39 -14.51
CA GLY A 60 11.52 16.52 -15.38
C GLY A 60 10.16 17.16 -15.13
N ALA A 61 9.79 18.11 -16.01
CA ALA A 61 8.55 18.89 -15.90
C ALA A 61 7.28 18.01 -15.95
N ASN A 62 7.34 16.91 -16.71
CA ASN A 62 6.28 15.91 -16.78
C ASN A 62 6.64 14.64 -16.01
N GLY A 63 7.46 14.80 -14.95
CA GLY A 63 7.90 13.71 -14.12
C GLY A 63 6.84 13.21 -13.16
N GLY A 64 7.12 12.10 -12.53
CA GLY A 64 6.26 11.46 -11.56
C GLY A 64 6.58 9.97 -11.45
N TYR A 65 5.60 9.20 -11.04
CA TYR A 65 5.72 7.77 -10.84
C TYR A 65 4.75 7.00 -11.72
N HIS A 66 5.10 5.78 -12.05
CA HIS A 66 4.23 4.79 -12.66
C HIS A 66 4.55 3.41 -12.09
N LEU A 67 3.67 2.44 -12.30
CA LEU A 67 3.94 1.05 -11.91
C LEU A 67 5.12 0.51 -12.74
N ALA A 68 6.06 -0.15 -12.08
CA ALA A 68 7.21 -0.79 -12.74
C ALA A 68 6.85 -2.14 -13.35
N ARG A 69 5.76 -2.75 -12.88
CA ARG A 69 5.23 -4.03 -13.33
C ARG A 69 3.73 -3.90 -13.57
N ARG A 70 3.17 -4.86 -14.29
CA ARG A 70 1.72 -4.88 -14.56
C ARG A 70 0.93 -5.06 -13.25
N ALA A 71 -0.24 -4.43 -13.17
CA ALA A 71 -1.10 -4.52 -11.99
C ALA A 71 -1.48 -5.98 -11.65
N GLU A 72 -1.59 -6.85 -12.65
CA GLU A 72 -1.86 -8.27 -12.48
C GLU A 72 -0.72 -9.05 -11.82
N GLU A 73 0.48 -8.49 -11.82
CA GLU A 73 1.69 -9.13 -11.30
C GLU A 73 2.08 -8.64 -9.90
N ILE A 74 1.43 -7.58 -9.41
CA ILE A 74 1.73 -7.00 -8.10
C ILE A 74 0.67 -7.43 -7.10
N THR A 75 1.08 -8.18 -6.08
CA THR A 75 0.17 -8.63 -5.02
C THR A 75 0.14 -7.65 -3.85
N VAL A 76 -0.95 -7.67 -3.10
CA VAL A 76 -1.09 -6.84 -1.89
C VAL A 76 -0.01 -7.20 -0.86
N LEU A 77 0.32 -8.49 -0.74
CA LEU A 77 1.37 -8.94 0.18
C LEU A 77 2.74 -8.34 -0.17
N GLU A 78 3.12 -8.35 -1.45
CA GLU A 78 4.39 -7.74 -1.90
C GLU A 78 4.48 -6.25 -1.53
N ILE A 79 3.38 -5.52 -1.68
CA ILE A 79 3.33 -4.09 -1.33
C ILE A 79 3.59 -3.88 0.17
N ILE A 80 2.93 -4.66 1.01
CA ILE A 80 3.07 -4.58 2.46
C ILE A 80 4.50 -4.91 2.88
N GLU A 81 5.07 -5.98 2.33
CA GLU A 81 6.45 -6.39 2.63
C GLU A 81 7.47 -5.38 2.13
N ALA A 82 7.23 -4.75 0.98
CA ALA A 82 8.13 -3.74 0.42
C ALA A 82 8.33 -2.52 1.33
N VAL A 83 7.36 -2.19 2.15
CA VAL A 83 7.46 -1.08 3.11
C VAL A 83 7.87 -1.54 4.51
N ASN A 84 8.49 -2.71 4.60
CA ASN A 84 9.01 -3.31 5.84
C ASN A 84 7.91 -3.57 6.89
N GLU A 85 6.75 -3.99 6.44
CA GLU A 85 5.72 -4.53 7.32
C GLU A 85 5.61 -6.03 7.15
N THR A 86 5.24 -6.70 8.22
CA THR A 86 4.97 -8.13 8.22
C THR A 86 3.55 -8.38 8.67
N VAL A 87 2.95 -9.40 8.09
CA VAL A 87 1.65 -9.89 8.53
C VAL A 87 1.91 -10.96 9.58
N ASP A 88 2.03 -10.52 10.83
CA ASP A 88 2.33 -11.39 11.96
C ASP A 88 1.39 -11.09 13.13
N ALA A 89 0.65 -12.10 13.56
CA ALA A 89 -0.22 -12.06 14.73
C ALA A 89 0.46 -12.62 15.98
N THR A 90 1.68 -13.15 15.88
CA THR A 90 2.44 -13.65 17.02
C THR A 90 3.14 -12.50 17.76
N ARG A 91 3.51 -12.74 19.02
CA ARG A 91 4.33 -11.79 19.80
C ARG A 91 5.82 -12.07 19.69
N CYS A 92 6.16 -13.22 19.14
CA CYS A 92 7.53 -13.74 19.15
C CYS A 92 8.17 -13.77 17.76
N ASP A 93 7.61 -13.09 16.78
CA ASP A 93 8.07 -13.09 15.37
C ASP A 93 8.26 -14.53 14.83
N HIS A 94 7.28 -15.39 15.08
CA HIS A 94 7.27 -16.82 14.72
C HIS A 94 8.36 -17.68 15.37
N LYS A 95 9.10 -17.15 16.34
CA LYS A 95 10.24 -17.88 16.96
C LYS A 95 9.85 -18.95 17.99
N GLY A 96 8.61 -18.95 18.44
CA GLY A 96 8.14 -19.90 19.43
C GLY A 96 8.68 -19.67 20.84
N ASN A 97 9.09 -18.44 21.15
CA ASN A 97 9.65 -18.07 22.45
C ASN A 97 8.78 -17.03 23.19
N CYS A 98 7.49 -17.06 22.95
CA CYS A 98 6.55 -16.04 23.40
C CYS A 98 6.28 -16.03 24.91
N GLN A 99 6.65 -17.07 25.63
CA GLN A 99 6.51 -17.16 27.08
C GLN A 99 7.78 -17.69 27.73
N ASN A 100 8.54 -16.82 28.37
CA ASN A 100 9.77 -17.18 29.10
C ASN A 100 10.74 -18.06 28.29
N GLY A 101 10.87 -17.81 27.00
CA GLY A 101 11.74 -18.56 26.10
C GLY A 101 11.14 -19.85 25.53
N ALA A 102 9.89 -20.16 25.87
CA ALA A 102 9.16 -21.31 25.36
C ALA A 102 7.87 -20.87 24.65
N MET A 103 7.23 -21.79 23.97
CA MET A 103 5.96 -21.51 23.29
C MET A 103 4.84 -21.23 24.28
N CYS A 104 4.05 -20.19 24.01
CA CYS A 104 2.85 -19.92 24.77
C CYS A 104 1.69 -20.83 24.34
N LEU A 105 0.63 -20.81 25.12
CA LEU A 105 -0.53 -21.68 24.92
C LEU A 105 -1.23 -21.49 23.57
N THR A 106 -1.17 -20.27 23.00
CA THR A 106 -1.88 -19.91 21.78
C THR A 106 -0.96 -19.60 20.60
N HIS A 107 0.32 -19.97 20.69
CA HIS A 107 1.30 -19.70 19.62
C HIS A 107 0.86 -20.25 18.28
N ASP A 108 0.46 -21.49 18.21
CA ASP A 108 0.07 -22.16 16.97
C ASP A 108 -1.15 -21.47 16.32
N LEU A 109 -2.12 -21.03 17.14
CA LEU A 109 -3.29 -20.31 16.64
C LEU A 109 -2.87 -19.01 15.92
N TRP A 110 -2.02 -18.21 16.54
CA TRP A 110 -1.59 -16.94 15.96
C TRP A 110 -0.67 -17.12 14.75
N GLN A 111 0.16 -18.15 14.78
CA GLN A 111 0.98 -18.50 13.62
C GLN A 111 0.11 -18.94 12.44
N GLU A 112 -0.86 -19.79 12.67
CA GLU A 112 -1.81 -20.24 11.64
C GLU A 112 -2.60 -19.07 11.07
N LEU A 113 -3.11 -18.16 11.91
CA LEU A 113 -3.80 -16.96 11.47
C LEU A 113 -2.91 -16.09 10.58
N SER A 114 -1.65 -15.89 10.97
CA SER A 114 -0.68 -15.11 10.20
C SER A 114 -0.46 -15.71 8.81
N LEU A 115 -0.34 -17.04 8.72
CA LEU A 115 -0.18 -17.74 7.45
C LEU A 115 -1.42 -17.61 6.56
N HIS A 116 -2.61 -17.69 7.13
CA HIS A 116 -3.86 -17.51 6.39
C HIS A 116 -4.00 -16.10 5.83
N ILE A 117 -3.67 -15.08 6.61
CA ILE A 117 -3.71 -13.68 6.15
C ILE A 117 -2.69 -13.46 5.04
N ALA A 118 -1.46 -13.92 5.21
CA ALA A 118 -0.41 -13.79 4.20
C ALA A 118 -0.81 -14.50 2.89
N ASP A 119 -1.33 -15.72 2.97
CA ASP A 119 -1.79 -16.47 1.81
C ASP A 119 -2.95 -15.76 1.10
N TYR A 120 -3.91 -15.23 1.83
CA TYR A 120 -5.01 -14.44 1.27
C TYR A 120 -4.49 -13.20 0.52
N LEU A 121 -3.59 -12.43 1.14
CA LEU A 121 -3.04 -11.21 0.52
C LEU A 121 -2.10 -11.50 -0.64
N ALA A 122 -1.44 -12.67 -0.66
CA ALA A 122 -0.59 -13.10 -1.77
C ALA A 122 -1.38 -13.46 -3.04
N LYS A 123 -2.68 -13.74 -2.90
CA LYS A 123 -3.57 -14.07 -4.01
C LYS A 123 -4.32 -12.89 -4.60
N ILE A 124 -4.30 -11.73 -3.92
CA ILE A 124 -4.98 -10.52 -4.38
C ILE A 124 -3.96 -9.62 -5.07
N THR A 125 -4.22 -9.29 -6.34
CA THR A 125 -3.40 -8.36 -7.12
C THR A 125 -3.99 -6.95 -7.13
N LEU A 126 -3.20 -5.96 -7.57
CA LEU A 126 -3.72 -4.62 -7.82
C LEU A 126 -4.83 -4.64 -8.87
N ALA A 127 -4.70 -5.47 -9.89
CA ALA A 127 -5.74 -5.62 -10.91
C ALA A 127 -7.06 -6.13 -10.32
N ASP A 128 -7.01 -7.08 -9.38
CA ASP A 128 -8.20 -7.56 -8.68
C ASP A 128 -8.89 -6.44 -7.89
N LEU A 129 -8.11 -5.58 -7.23
CA LEU A 129 -8.64 -4.44 -6.49
C LEU A 129 -9.24 -3.37 -7.42
N VAL A 130 -8.58 -3.08 -8.53
CA VAL A 130 -9.09 -2.13 -9.55
C VAL A 130 -10.46 -2.58 -10.07
N ALA A 131 -10.67 -3.88 -10.23
CA ALA A 131 -11.91 -4.45 -10.75
C ALA A 131 -13.10 -4.40 -9.77
N ARG A 132 -12.87 -4.08 -8.50
CA ARG A 132 -13.96 -4.02 -7.50
C ARG A 132 -14.86 -2.80 -7.71
N ASP A 133 -16.16 -3.01 -7.69
CA ASP A 133 -17.16 -1.95 -7.94
C ASP A 133 -17.02 -0.77 -6.96
N ASN A 134 -16.79 -1.05 -5.68
CA ASN A 134 -16.60 0.00 -4.68
C ASN A 134 -15.33 0.83 -4.94
N VAL A 135 -14.28 0.21 -5.45
CA VAL A 135 -13.04 0.91 -5.81
C VAL A 135 -13.29 1.84 -6.99
N GLN A 136 -13.99 1.37 -8.02
CA GLN A 136 -14.36 2.20 -9.17
C GLN A 136 -15.22 3.40 -8.78
N THR A 137 -16.19 3.19 -7.90
CA THR A 137 -17.06 4.26 -7.40
C THR A 137 -16.27 5.32 -6.65
N VAL A 138 -15.36 4.91 -5.76
CA VAL A 138 -14.50 5.83 -5.01
C VAL A 138 -13.53 6.57 -5.94
N ALA A 139 -12.95 5.89 -6.91
CA ALA A 139 -12.02 6.48 -7.88
C ALA A 139 -12.69 7.59 -8.71
N ILE A 140 -13.91 7.36 -9.19
CA ILE A 140 -14.68 8.38 -9.91
C ILE A 140 -14.89 9.62 -9.04
N ARG A 141 -15.31 9.43 -7.79
CA ARG A 141 -15.50 10.55 -6.85
C ARG A 141 -14.21 11.34 -6.63
N GLN A 142 -13.08 10.66 -6.43
CA GLN A 142 -11.79 11.31 -6.17
C GLN A 142 -11.25 12.05 -7.38
N ASN A 143 -11.45 11.52 -8.58
CA ASN A 143 -11.00 12.15 -9.82
C ASN A 143 -11.85 13.33 -10.24
N THR A 144 -13.09 13.42 -9.78
CA THR A 144 -14.01 14.53 -10.10
C THR A 144 -14.00 15.65 -9.05
N ALA A 145 -13.39 15.43 -7.87
CA ALA A 145 -13.29 16.46 -6.85
C ALA A 145 -12.30 17.56 -7.28
N PRO A 146 -12.61 18.85 -7.07
CA PRO A 146 -11.68 19.93 -7.35
C PRO A 146 -10.42 19.78 -6.50
N LEU A 147 -9.24 19.89 -7.13
CA LEU A 147 -7.94 19.78 -6.44
C LEU A 147 -7.79 20.78 -5.29
N ASP A 148 -8.41 21.95 -5.41
CA ASP A 148 -8.32 23.04 -4.41
C ASP A 148 -8.96 22.69 -3.06
N SER A 149 -10.00 21.87 -3.04
CA SER A 149 -10.65 21.47 -1.80
C SER A 149 -9.84 20.43 -1.02
N ALA A 150 -9.01 19.64 -1.71
CA ALA A 150 -8.15 18.63 -1.10
C ALA A 150 -6.89 19.26 -0.46
N LEU A 151 -6.35 20.32 -1.06
CA LEU A 151 -5.20 21.06 -0.53
C LEU A 151 -5.52 21.79 0.79
N LEU A 152 -6.74 22.29 0.92
CA LEU A 152 -7.18 22.99 2.14
C LEU A 152 -7.35 22.04 3.33
N SER A 153 -7.62 20.76 3.09
CA SER A 153 -7.76 19.78 4.17
C SER A 153 -6.41 19.21 4.65
N VAL A 154 -5.37 19.26 3.79
CA VAL A 154 -4.02 18.76 4.12
C VAL A 154 -3.18 19.81 4.84
N THR A 155 -3.47 21.10 4.64
CA THR A 155 -2.87 22.22 5.39
C THR A 155 -3.60 22.54 6.67
N GLY A 156 -4.40 21.62 7.21
CA GLY A 156 -5.18 21.78 8.43
C GLY A 156 -4.35 22.36 9.58
N ILE A 157 -4.46 23.63 9.70
CA ILE A 157 -4.08 24.44 10.84
C ILE A 157 -5.31 24.51 11.73
#